data_d989b0c9fb3c6371ca43f673c82e2eb3
#
_entry.id   d989b0c9fb3c6371ca43f673c82e2eb3
#
_cell.length_a   1.000
_cell.length_b   1.000
_cell.length_c   1.000
_cell.angle_alpha   90.00
_cell.angle_beta   90.00
_cell.angle_gamma   90.00
#
_symmetry.space_group_name_H-M   'P 1'
#
loop_
_entity.id
_entity.type
_entity.pdbx_description
1 polymer ?
#
loop_
_entity_poly.entity_id
_entity_poly.type
_entity_poly.pdbx_seq_one_letter_code
_entity_poly.pdbx_strand_id
1 'polypeptide(L)'
;MIVYMHIEINTQNSTLRTDNAELVNALYELYSFKVQGYQYSRAYKSHRWDGSKRFFNRKGVFRTGLLTRVLSDLKKVDCSPDLVDNRTVNTNHSDYQLDNITYYPYQEETIQKCLQEKRLVVKAPTGSGKTLIIGGIVKALRDRKMVILFNAKQLLNQTYEFLTEVCNLENIGVCFGEGYIYGDIMLCTVQSIDKILDTHLEDTEVLLVDECHEFCNGKTTLAAIESFPKANYRFGFTATTPSNSIPKYNLEGAIGPVHSVVTTSDLVEDGKLTKPIIQLIDRPYSASGADEDMSYLEVYEEYIVKNEERNNTIKEIVNDIKEKNKRARILILTKSLDHGRTLENLLGVECSSFLEGADSLSERYQAISRFRGCRDSSVLIGTKILQTGINIEEITHFINARAMKSEIATLQALGRALRKHETKERVFVYDFLDKEKYLGSHARERRKHYKKEKHEVVIL
;
A
#
# COMPACT_ATOMS: atom_id res chain seq x y z
N MET A 1 14.27 -43.75 15.17
CA MET A 1 15.05 -42.66 15.81
C MET A 1 14.15 -41.46 15.90
N ILE A 2 13.78 -41.05 17.12
CA ILE A 2 12.95 -39.85 17.30
C ILE A 2 13.87 -38.68 16.96
N VAL A 3 13.63 -38.03 15.82
CA VAL A 3 14.37 -36.82 15.43
C VAL A 3 13.89 -35.72 16.37
N TYR A 4 14.75 -35.30 17.28
CA TYR A 4 14.43 -34.16 18.17
C TYR A 4 14.36 -32.91 17.31
N MET A 5 13.19 -32.29 17.27
CA MET A 5 12.95 -31.08 16.46
C MET A 5 12.08 -30.10 17.24
N HIS A 6 12.58 -28.89 17.44
CA HIS A 6 11.79 -27.80 18.02
C HIS A 6 12.11 -26.46 17.37
N ILE A 7 11.22 -25.50 17.53
CA ILE A 7 11.43 -24.10 17.11
C ILE A 7 11.44 -23.20 18.34
N GLU A 8 12.58 -22.56 18.58
CA GLU A 8 12.72 -21.47 19.55
C GLU A 8 12.15 -20.19 18.93
N ILE A 9 11.16 -19.60 19.59
CA ILE A 9 10.48 -18.40 19.11
C ILE A 9 10.93 -17.22 19.95
N ASN A 10 11.57 -16.20 19.31
CA ASN A 10 11.91 -14.94 19.92
C ASN A 10 11.23 -13.79 19.15
N THR A 11 11.29 -12.56 19.66
CA THR A 11 10.56 -11.41 19.07
C THR A 11 10.96 -11.14 17.63
N GLN A 12 12.24 -11.13 17.28
CA GLN A 12 12.70 -10.79 15.93
C GLN A 12 13.00 -12.02 15.07
N ASN A 13 13.64 -13.04 15.64
CA ASN A 13 14.06 -14.23 14.94
C ASN A 13 13.62 -15.49 15.67
N SER A 14 13.25 -16.50 14.90
CA SER A 14 13.01 -17.86 15.38
C SER A 14 14.08 -18.80 14.85
N THR A 15 14.31 -19.91 15.55
CA THR A 15 15.36 -20.87 15.18
C THR A 15 14.80 -22.29 15.20
N LEU A 16 14.86 -22.97 14.07
CA LEU A 16 14.61 -24.40 13.99
C LEU A 16 15.85 -25.15 14.50
N ARG A 17 15.67 -25.98 15.53
CA ARG A 17 16.67 -26.89 16.09
C ARG A 17 16.35 -28.30 15.69
N THR A 18 17.23 -28.95 14.94
CA THR A 18 17.09 -30.32 14.49
C THR A 18 18.44 -30.89 14.05
N ASP A 19 18.62 -32.17 14.19
CA ASP A 19 19.78 -32.89 13.69
C ASP A 19 19.66 -33.29 12.20
N ASN A 20 18.50 -33.02 11.59
CA ASN A 20 18.25 -33.31 10.17
C ASN A 20 18.83 -32.20 9.28
N ALA A 21 20.10 -32.36 8.87
CA ALA A 21 20.82 -31.42 8.01
C ALA A 21 20.19 -31.30 6.61
N GLU A 22 19.58 -32.35 6.08
CA GLU A 22 18.93 -32.37 4.77
C GLU A 22 17.68 -31.45 4.80
N LEU A 23 16.89 -31.53 5.86
CA LEU A 23 15.71 -30.66 6.07
C LEU A 23 16.14 -29.20 6.16
N VAL A 24 17.19 -28.87 6.93
CA VAL A 24 17.71 -27.50 7.04
C VAL A 24 18.18 -27.00 5.68
N ASN A 25 18.89 -27.82 4.89
CA ASN A 25 19.32 -27.43 3.56
C ASN A 25 18.12 -27.27 2.59
N ALA A 26 17.12 -28.13 2.64
CA ALA A 26 15.91 -27.99 1.83
C ALA A 26 15.17 -26.67 2.12
N LEU A 27 15.01 -26.30 3.39
CA LEU A 27 14.43 -25.01 3.79
C LEU A 27 15.32 -23.83 3.37
N TYR A 28 16.65 -23.95 3.53
CA TYR A 28 17.57 -22.91 3.09
C TYR A 28 17.42 -22.61 1.58
N GLU A 29 17.29 -23.63 0.74
CA GLU A 29 17.08 -23.45 -0.70
C GLU A 29 15.65 -22.92 -1.00
N LEU A 30 14.62 -23.45 -0.35
CA LEU A 30 13.23 -23.02 -0.51
C LEU A 30 13.03 -21.52 -0.20
N TYR A 31 13.76 -21.01 0.79
CA TYR A 31 13.70 -19.60 1.24
C TYR A 31 14.81 -18.73 0.63
N SER A 32 15.41 -19.15 -0.51
CA SER A 32 16.43 -18.42 -1.25
C SER A 32 15.87 -17.90 -2.58
N PHE A 33 16.00 -16.60 -2.83
CA PHE A 33 15.46 -15.96 -4.04
C PHE A 33 16.51 -15.10 -4.73
N LYS A 34 16.62 -15.20 -6.05
CA LYS A 34 17.51 -14.34 -6.85
C LYS A 34 17.03 -12.88 -6.80
N VAL A 35 17.96 -11.97 -6.52
CA VAL A 35 17.67 -10.53 -6.52
C VAL A 35 17.57 -10.03 -7.97
N GLN A 36 16.56 -9.24 -8.27
CA GLN A 36 16.41 -8.69 -9.62
C GLN A 36 17.66 -7.91 -10.03
N GLY A 37 18.22 -8.20 -11.21
CA GLY A 37 19.43 -7.56 -11.71
C GLY A 37 20.73 -7.98 -11.02
N TYR A 38 20.73 -9.09 -10.27
CA TYR A 38 21.91 -9.59 -9.56
C TYR A 38 23.15 -9.75 -10.46
N GLN A 39 22.94 -10.14 -11.73
CA GLN A 39 24.00 -10.33 -12.72
C GLN A 39 24.81 -9.07 -13.02
N TYR A 40 24.25 -7.89 -12.77
CA TYR A 40 24.95 -6.60 -12.95
C TYR A 40 25.71 -6.14 -11.71
N SER A 41 25.50 -6.80 -10.57
CA SER A 41 26.17 -6.46 -9.31
C SER A 41 27.67 -6.80 -9.37
N ARG A 42 28.53 -5.89 -8.85
CA ARG A 42 29.96 -6.15 -8.70
C ARG A 42 30.25 -7.38 -7.82
N ALA A 43 29.47 -7.58 -6.76
CA ALA A 43 29.64 -8.70 -5.84
C ALA A 43 29.37 -10.06 -6.52
N TYR A 44 28.38 -10.11 -7.42
CA TYR A 44 28.11 -11.31 -8.22
C TYR A 44 29.20 -11.55 -9.27
N LYS A 45 29.59 -10.52 -10.01
CA LYS A 45 30.66 -10.61 -11.03
C LYS A 45 32.01 -11.02 -10.43
N SER A 46 32.28 -10.66 -9.17
CA SER A 46 33.49 -11.06 -8.44
C SER A 46 33.35 -12.35 -7.65
N HIS A 47 32.28 -13.12 -7.85
CA HIS A 47 31.96 -14.38 -7.16
C HIS A 47 31.90 -14.29 -5.62
N ARG A 48 31.78 -13.09 -5.05
CA ARG A 48 31.63 -12.87 -3.59
C ARG A 48 30.21 -13.09 -3.09
N TRP A 49 29.23 -13.11 -3.99
CA TRP A 49 27.83 -13.30 -3.71
C TRP A 49 27.18 -14.06 -4.89
N ASP A 50 26.29 -14.98 -4.59
CA ASP A 50 25.62 -15.81 -5.58
C ASP A 50 24.36 -15.18 -6.20
N GLY A 51 24.07 -13.91 -5.88
CA GLY A 51 22.89 -13.19 -6.38
C GLY A 51 21.60 -13.49 -5.62
N SER A 52 21.65 -14.24 -4.51
CA SER A 52 20.44 -14.62 -3.77
C SER A 52 20.29 -13.85 -2.46
N LYS A 53 19.04 -13.52 -2.10
CA LYS A 53 18.63 -13.13 -0.75
C LYS A 53 17.98 -14.32 -0.06
N ARG A 54 18.38 -14.57 1.18
CA ARG A 54 17.95 -15.71 1.97
C ARG A 54 17.14 -15.27 3.18
N PHE A 55 16.06 -15.97 3.44
CA PHE A 55 15.13 -15.71 4.55
C PHE A 55 15.16 -16.81 5.61
N PHE A 56 15.88 -17.91 5.33
CA PHE A 56 16.21 -18.98 6.25
C PHE A 56 17.68 -19.30 6.08
N ASN A 57 18.45 -19.37 7.15
CA ASN A 57 19.88 -19.64 7.05
C ASN A 57 20.24 -21.10 7.43
N ARG A 58 21.48 -21.50 7.15
CA ARG A 58 21.96 -22.86 7.44
C ARG A 58 22.07 -23.21 8.93
N LYS A 59 21.88 -22.21 9.83
CA LYS A 59 21.80 -22.44 11.28
C LYS A 59 20.34 -22.59 11.76
N GLY A 60 19.40 -22.68 10.83
CA GLY A 60 17.98 -22.78 11.14
C GLY A 60 17.30 -21.47 11.51
N VAL A 61 18.00 -20.32 11.41
CA VAL A 61 17.46 -19.01 11.84
C VAL A 61 16.67 -18.35 10.71
N PHE A 62 15.51 -17.85 11.05
CA PHE A 62 14.62 -17.08 10.16
C PHE A 62 13.87 -15.98 10.93
N ARG A 63 13.31 -14.98 10.23
CA ARG A 63 12.51 -13.93 10.85
C ARG A 63 11.22 -14.49 11.42
N THR A 64 10.88 -14.16 12.67
CA THR A 64 9.72 -14.72 13.39
C THR A 64 8.39 -14.50 12.66
N GLY A 65 8.24 -13.41 11.89
CA GLY A 65 7.05 -13.21 11.06
C GLY A 65 6.81 -14.30 9.98
N LEU A 66 7.84 -15.10 9.64
CA LEU A 66 7.73 -16.24 8.73
C LEU A 66 7.34 -17.56 9.43
N LEU A 67 7.16 -17.56 10.75
CA LEU A 67 6.89 -18.78 11.54
C LEU A 67 5.73 -19.60 10.96
N THR A 68 4.59 -18.96 10.72
CA THR A 68 3.41 -19.65 10.16
C THR A 68 3.70 -20.30 8.82
N ARG A 69 4.51 -19.65 7.98
CA ARG A 69 4.92 -20.19 6.68
C ARG A 69 5.86 -21.38 6.84
N VAL A 70 6.88 -21.26 7.69
CA VAL A 70 7.84 -22.33 7.97
C VAL A 70 7.12 -23.57 8.54
N LEU A 71 6.19 -23.38 9.48
CA LEU A 71 5.36 -24.45 10.02
C LEU A 71 4.49 -25.12 8.94
N SER A 72 3.90 -24.32 8.05
CA SER A 72 3.12 -24.85 6.91
C SER A 72 3.97 -25.68 5.96
N ASP A 73 5.20 -25.27 5.69
CA ASP A 73 6.10 -25.99 4.79
C ASP A 73 6.66 -27.27 5.45
N LEU A 74 6.96 -27.21 6.75
CA LEU A 74 7.33 -28.41 7.53
C LEU A 74 6.21 -29.45 7.56
N LYS A 75 4.97 -28.99 7.72
CA LYS A 75 3.79 -29.89 7.71
C LYS A 75 3.62 -30.62 6.37
N LYS A 76 4.01 -30.04 5.24
CA LYS A 76 3.95 -30.69 3.91
C LYS A 76 4.89 -31.88 3.78
N VAL A 77 5.90 -31.94 4.62
CA VAL A 77 6.87 -33.06 4.68
C VAL A 77 6.73 -33.86 5.98
N ASP A 78 5.53 -33.86 6.56
CA ASP A 78 5.14 -34.58 7.77
C ASP A 78 6.03 -34.30 9.01
N CYS A 79 6.60 -33.09 9.07
CA CYS A 79 7.39 -32.61 10.19
C CYS A 79 6.57 -31.68 11.08
N SER A 80 6.51 -31.98 12.37
CA SER A 80 5.79 -31.19 13.39
C SER A 80 6.73 -30.89 14.55
N PRO A 81 7.45 -29.75 14.55
CA PRO A 81 8.35 -29.37 15.64
C PRO A 81 7.59 -28.96 16.89
N ASP A 82 8.18 -29.21 18.07
CA ASP A 82 7.73 -28.57 19.30
C ASP A 82 7.99 -27.06 19.25
N LEU A 83 7.12 -26.25 19.86
CA LEU A 83 7.26 -24.81 19.91
C LEU A 83 7.71 -24.35 21.30
N VAL A 84 8.83 -23.67 21.38
CA VAL A 84 9.36 -23.08 22.61
C VAL A 84 9.29 -21.56 22.44
N ASP A 85 8.25 -20.94 23.02
CA ASP A 85 8.05 -19.49 22.96
C ASP A 85 8.79 -18.80 24.11
N ASN A 86 9.89 -18.15 23.77
CA ASN A 86 10.74 -17.40 24.74
C ASN A 86 10.27 -15.94 24.92
N ARG A 87 9.21 -15.52 24.25
CA ARG A 87 8.72 -14.14 24.32
C ARG A 87 7.92 -13.93 25.59
N THR A 88 8.26 -12.88 26.32
CA THR A 88 7.40 -12.38 27.40
C THR A 88 6.35 -11.46 26.77
N VAL A 89 5.12 -11.97 26.59
CA VAL A 89 4.02 -11.21 26.02
C VAL A 89 2.91 -11.05 27.04
N ASN A 90 2.64 -9.82 27.45
CA ASN A 90 1.41 -9.54 28.16
C ASN A 90 0.24 -9.68 27.17
N THR A 91 -0.72 -10.54 27.47
CA THR A 91 -1.89 -10.83 26.61
C THR A 91 -3.14 -10.05 27.00
N ASN A 92 -3.10 -9.33 28.12
CA ASN A 92 -4.24 -8.52 28.54
C ASN A 92 -4.41 -7.34 27.57
N HIS A 93 -5.61 -7.00 27.25
CA HIS A 93 -5.95 -5.82 26.45
C HIS A 93 -7.22 -5.17 27.01
N SER A 94 -7.31 -3.86 26.83
CA SER A 94 -8.50 -3.09 27.16
C SER A 94 -9.60 -3.32 26.11
N ASP A 95 -10.78 -2.77 26.34
CA ASP A 95 -11.84 -2.76 25.34
C ASP A 95 -11.38 -1.98 24.08
N TYR A 96 -11.67 -2.53 22.91
CA TYR A 96 -11.34 -1.92 21.61
C TYR A 96 -12.50 -1.08 21.03
N GLN A 97 -13.69 -1.13 21.65
CA GLN A 97 -14.86 -0.45 21.14
C GLN A 97 -14.67 1.07 21.17
N LEU A 98 -14.81 1.73 20.02
CA LEU A 98 -14.75 3.19 19.90
C LEU A 98 -16.11 3.80 20.19
N ASP A 99 -16.13 4.96 20.86
CA ASP A 99 -17.36 5.62 21.26
C ASP A 99 -18.14 6.11 20.02
N ASN A 100 -19.43 5.87 19.98
CA ASN A 100 -20.32 6.24 18.86
C ASN A 100 -19.96 5.64 17.49
N ILE A 101 -19.13 4.60 17.46
CA ILE A 101 -18.75 3.89 16.24
C ILE A 101 -19.21 2.45 16.30
N THR A 102 -19.93 2.02 15.27
CA THR A 102 -20.28 0.61 15.06
C THR A 102 -19.36 0.02 14.02
N TYR A 103 -18.58 -0.97 14.38
CA TYR A 103 -17.73 -1.70 13.43
C TYR A 103 -18.58 -2.55 12.49
N TYR A 104 -18.14 -2.66 11.25
CA TYR A 104 -18.60 -3.75 10.40
C TYR A 104 -18.05 -5.10 10.92
N PRO A 105 -18.75 -6.22 10.71
CA PRO A 105 -18.31 -7.53 11.21
C PRO A 105 -16.86 -7.86 10.86
N TYR A 106 -16.43 -7.61 9.62
CA TYR A 106 -15.06 -7.87 9.19
C TYR A 106 -14.00 -6.97 9.88
N GLN A 107 -14.38 -5.76 10.32
CA GLN A 107 -13.47 -4.87 11.06
C GLN A 107 -13.27 -5.40 12.46
N GLU A 108 -14.34 -5.79 13.13
CA GLU A 108 -14.31 -6.38 14.46
C GLU A 108 -13.53 -7.70 14.49
N GLU A 109 -13.83 -8.62 13.58
CA GLU A 109 -13.07 -9.87 13.40
C GLU A 109 -11.58 -9.63 13.17
N THR A 110 -11.24 -8.59 12.39
CA THR A 110 -9.84 -8.22 12.12
C THR A 110 -9.13 -7.70 13.36
N ILE A 111 -9.79 -6.85 14.16
CA ILE A 111 -9.24 -6.36 15.43
C ILE A 111 -8.98 -7.55 16.37
N GLN A 112 -9.98 -8.41 16.57
CA GLN A 112 -9.87 -9.59 17.42
C GLN A 112 -8.73 -10.51 16.95
N LYS A 113 -8.65 -10.77 15.65
CA LYS A 113 -7.57 -11.57 15.06
C LYS A 113 -6.20 -10.96 15.27
N CYS A 114 -6.05 -9.64 15.12
CA CYS A 114 -4.80 -8.94 15.41
C CYS A 114 -4.37 -9.14 16.87
N LEU A 115 -5.29 -8.96 17.81
CA LEU A 115 -5.03 -9.13 19.25
C LEU A 115 -4.65 -10.58 19.59
N GLN A 116 -5.29 -11.56 18.96
CA GLN A 116 -5.02 -13.00 19.15
C GLN A 116 -3.66 -13.40 18.56
N GLU A 117 -3.42 -13.07 17.30
CA GLU A 117 -2.23 -13.50 16.54
C GLU A 117 -0.97 -12.69 16.88
N LYS A 118 -1.14 -11.45 17.37
CA LYS A 118 -0.08 -10.51 17.76
C LYS A 118 0.80 -10.03 16.59
N ARG A 119 0.84 -10.76 15.49
CA ARG A 119 1.62 -10.43 14.28
C ARG A 119 0.80 -10.70 13.04
N LEU A 120 0.44 -9.65 12.30
CA LEU A 120 -0.42 -9.78 11.14
C LEU A 120 -0.22 -8.62 10.15
N VAL A 121 -0.17 -8.94 8.87
CA VAL A 121 -0.35 -7.96 7.79
C VAL A 121 -1.81 -7.98 7.38
N VAL A 122 -2.52 -6.91 7.68
CA VAL A 122 -3.93 -6.68 7.33
C VAL A 122 -4.00 -6.14 5.91
N LYS A 123 -4.42 -6.98 4.97
CA LYS A 123 -4.70 -6.57 3.60
C LYS A 123 -6.18 -6.22 3.48
N ALA A 124 -6.47 -4.93 3.34
CA ALA A 124 -7.81 -4.40 3.19
C ALA A 124 -7.82 -3.25 2.18
N PRO A 125 -8.78 -3.19 1.24
CA PRO A 125 -8.79 -2.19 0.18
C PRO A 125 -8.99 -0.77 0.73
N THR A 126 -8.74 0.24 -0.11
CA THR A 126 -9.07 1.62 0.23
C THR A 126 -10.58 1.75 0.44
N GLY A 127 -10.99 2.45 1.49
CA GLY A 127 -12.42 2.58 1.87
C GLY A 127 -12.95 1.46 2.78
N SER A 128 -12.14 0.46 3.14
CA SER A 128 -12.55 -0.60 4.10
C SER A 128 -12.55 -0.15 5.56
N GLY A 129 -12.12 1.08 5.86
CA GLY A 129 -12.03 1.56 7.24
C GLY A 129 -10.78 1.08 8.01
N LYS A 130 -9.64 0.92 7.33
CA LYS A 130 -8.36 0.58 7.98
C LYS A 130 -8.05 1.45 9.20
N THR A 131 -8.34 2.74 9.12
CA THR A 131 -8.13 3.68 10.22
C THR A 131 -8.97 3.34 11.46
N LEU A 132 -10.21 2.85 11.26
CA LEU A 132 -11.05 2.37 12.36
C LEU A 132 -10.45 1.11 13.01
N ILE A 133 -9.94 0.18 12.22
CA ILE A 133 -9.26 -1.02 12.72
C ILE A 133 -8.01 -0.62 13.52
N ILE A 134 -7.19 0.32 13.00
CA ILE A 134 -6.02 0.88 13.70
C ILE A 134 -6.47 1.48 15.04
N GLY A 135 -7.49 2.34 15.05
CA GLY A 135 -8.01 2.96 16.27
C GLY A 135 -8.46 1.94 17.33
N GLY A 136 -9.18 0.91 16.92
CA GLY A 136 -9.58 -0.18 17.82
C GLY A 136 -8.38 -0.93 18.43
N ILE A 137 -7.37 -1.26 17.62
CA ILE A 137 -6.15 -1.92 18.10
C ILE A 137 -5.37 -1.01 19.05
N VAL A 138 -5.21 0.29 18.71
CA VAL A 138 -4.53 1.28 19.55
C VAL A 138 -5.26 1.42 20.88
N LYS A 139 -6.61 1.54 20.87
CA LYS A 139 -7.43 1.61 22.09
C LYS A 139 -7.29 0.36 22.96
N ALA A 140 -7.28 -0.83 22.34
CA ALA A 140 -7.11 -2.11 23.06
C ALA A 140 -5.74 -2.23 23.76
N LEU A 141 -4.69 -1.68 23.15
CA LEU A 141 -3.30 -1.81 23.59
C LEU A 141 -2.72 -0.51 24.18
N ARG A 142 -3.56 0.47 24.53
CA ARG A 142 -3.18 1.82 24.93
C ARG A 142 -2.24 1.90 26.17
N ASP A 143 -2.27 0.86 27.01
CA ASP A 143 -1.44 0.81 28.21
C ASP A 143 0.01 0.35 27.92
N ARG A 144 0.39 0.25 26.63
CA ARG A 144 1.71 -0.18 26.17
C ARG A 144 2.39 0.91 25.38
N LYS A 145 3.72 0.95 25.47
CA LYS A 145 4.50 1.79 24.56
C LYS A 145 4.35 1.29 23.12
N MET A 146 3.99 2.21 22.24
CA MET A 146 3.59 1.92 20.87
C MET A 146 4.25 2.88 19.89
N VAL A 147 4.67 2.36 18.74
CA VAL A 147 5.12 3.17 17.61
C VAL A 147 4.25 2.86 16.40
N ILE A 148 3.74 3.91 15.76
CA ILE A 148 3.00 3.83 14.50
C ILE A 148 3.83 4.50 13.41
N LEU A 149 4.29 3.72 12.42
CA LEU A 149 5.14 4.21 11.34
C LEU A 149 4.34 4.57 10.10
N PHE A 150 4.70 5.73 9.54
CA PHE A 150 4.14 6.28 8.30
C PHE A 150 5.25 6.62 7.30
N ASN A 151 4.95 6.55 6.02
CA ASN A 151 5.85 7.04 4.98
C ASN A 151 5.58 8.50 4.57
N ALA A 152 4.44 9.08 4.98
CA ALA A 152 4.02 10.43 4.63
C ALA A 152 3.45 11.19 5.84
N LYS A 153 3.88 12.45 6.03
CA LYS A 153 3.38 13.35 7.08
C LYS A 153 1.86 13.50 7.07
N GLN A 154 1.24 13.53 5.90
CA GLN A 154 -0.19 13.73 5.78
C GLN A 154 -1.01 12.57 6.37
N LEU A 155 -0.56 11.31 6.16
CA LEU A 155 -1.19 10.13 6.75
C LEU A 155 -1.03 10.13 8.27
N LEU A 156 0.16 10.53 8.74
CA LEU A 156 0.42 10.70 10.16
C LEU A 156 -0.55 11.70 10.80
N ASN A 157 -0.70 12.90 10.23
CA ASN A 157 -1.59 13.93 10.75
C ASN A 157 -3.05 13.46 10.79
N GLN A 158 -3.55 12.82 9.73
CA GLN A 158 -4.91 12.28 9.69
C GLN A 158 -5.14 11.21 10.77
N THR A 159 -4.14 10.36 10.99
CA THR A 159 -4.24 9.35 12.04
C THR A 159 -4.14 9.97 13.43
N TYR A 160 -3.32 11.00 13.61
CA TYR A 160 -3.24 11.77 14.86
C TYR A 160 -4.59 12.40 15.21
N GLU A 161 -5.18 13.16 14.27
CA GLU A 161 -6.52 13.76 14.44
C GLU A 161 -7.57 12.69 14.77
N PHE A 162 -7.57 11.58 14.05
CA PHE A 162 -8.48 10.48 14.31
C PHE A 162 -8.32 9.86 15.72
N LEU A 163 -7.10 9.61 16.15
CA LEU A 163 -6.84 9.01 17.46
C LEU A 163 -7.16 9.97 18.61
N THR A 164 -6.93 11.28 18.44
CA THR A 164 -7.23 12.29 19.45
C THR A 164 -8.70 12.66 19.50
N GLU A 165 -9.31 12.97 18.36
CA GLU A 165 -10.65 13.55 18.30
C GLU A 165 -11.76 12.48 18.26
N VAL A 166 -11.52 11.35 17.58
CA VAL A 166 -12.53 10.31 17.40
C VAL A 166 -12.36 9.17 18.41
N CYS A 167 -11.11 8.72 18.63
CA CYS A 167 -10.85 7.66 19.60
C CYS A 167 -10.69 8.18 21.03
N ASN A 168 -10.62 9.49 21.22
CA ASN A 168 -10.45 10.16 22.52
C ASN A 168 -9.26 9.60 23.32
N LEU A 169 -8.11 9.40 22.64
CA LEU A 169 -6.90 8.86 23.24
C LEU A 169 -5.95 10.00 23.62
N GLU A 170 -5.32 9.84 24.77
CA GLU A 170 -4.37 10.78 25.33
C GLU A 170 -2.92 10.26 25.18
N ASN A 171 -1.93 11.08 25.55
CA ASN A 171 -0.50 10.75 25.54
C ASN A 171 0.01 10.31 24.16
N ILE A 172 -0.46 10.98 23.10
CA ILE A 172 -0.05 10.72 21.72
C ILE A 172 1.08 11.69 21.35
N GLY A 173 2.24 11.11 21.03
CA GLY A 173 3.41 11.83 20.52
C GLY A 173 3.45 11.84 19.00
N VAL A 174 4.15 12.82 18.44
CA VAL A 174 4.37 12.92 16.98
C VAL A 174 5.83 13.24 16.66
N CYS A 175 6.37 12.60 15.62
CA CYS A 175 7.72 12.85 15.13
C CYS A 175 7.76 12.88 13.60
N PHE A 176 7.96 14.06 13.01
CA PHE A 176 8.15 14.24 11.59
C PHE A 176 8.91 15.53 11.26
N GLY A 177 9.78 15.52 10.25
CA GLY A 177 10.61 16.69 9.92
C GLY A 177 11.34 17.19 11.15
N GLU A 178 11.21 18.47 11.49
CA GLU A 178 11.80 19.06 12.70
C GLU A 178 10.91 18.92 13.94
N GLY A 179 9.62 18.54 13.78
CA GLY A 179 8.67 18.42 14.89
C GLY A 179 8.89 17.15 15.71
N TYR A 180 8.91 17.30 17.05
CA TYR A 180 8.94 16.21 18.01
C TYR A 180 8.11 16.56 19.24
N ILE A 181 7.12 15.75 19.54
CA ILE A 181 6.34 15.77 20.78
C ILE A 181 6.34 14.35 21.31
N TYR A 182 6.80 14.16 22.54
CA TYR A 182 6.82 12.84 23.17
C TYR A 182 5.41 12.33 23.50
N GLY A 183 5.22 11.02 23.43
CA GLY A 183 4.04 10.30 23.89
C GLY A 183 4.30 8.79 23.90
N ASP A 184 3.60 8.04 24.75
CA ASP A 184 3.74 6.58 24.79
C ASP A 184 3.15 5.91 23.54
N ILE A 185 2.18 6.57 22.90
CA ILE A 185 1.69 6.24 21.55
C ILE A 185 2.36 7.20 20.57
N MET A 186 3.49 6.80 19.99
CA MET A 186 4.32 7.64 19.13
C MET A 186 4.00 7.43 17.65
N LEU A 187 3.48 8.47 17.00
CA LEU A 187 3.30 8.50 15.54
C LEU A 187 4.56 9.08 14.89
N CYS A 188 5.21 8.32 14.01
CA CYS A 188 6.49 8.73 13.44
C CYS A 188 6.54 8.48 11.93
N THR A 189 7.09 9.46 11.18
CA THR A 189 7.47 9.18 9.80
C THR A 189 8.78 8.40 9.76
N VAL A 190 8.91 7.46 8.82
CA VAL A 190 10.11 6.62 8.69
C VAL A 190 11.40 7.42 8.54
N GLN A 191 11.33 8.62 7.92
CA GLN A 191 12.47 9.52 7.75
C GLN A 191 12.94 10.16 9.06
N SER A 192 12.09 10.15 10.09
CA SER A 192 12.38 10.75 11.40
C SER A 192 12.61 9.71 12.51
N ILE A 193 12.69 8.42 12.13
CA ILE A 193 12.76 7.32 13.12
C ILE A 193 13.95 7.45 14.07
N ASP A 194 15.10 7.90 13.58
CA ASP A 194 16.31 8.05 14.40
C ASP A 194 16.10 8.96 15.61
N LYS A 195 15.16 9.93 15.52
CA LYS A 195 14.84 10.86 16.61
C LYS A 195 14.11 10.22 17.78
N ILE A 196 13.49 9.06 17.59
CA ILE A 196 12.72 8.35 18.61
C ILE A 196 13.44 7.12 19.15
N LEU A 197 14.57 6.71 18.55
CA LEU A 197 15.25 5.48 18.96
C LEU A 197 15.69 5.53 20.41
N ASP A 198 16.25 6.64 20.89
CA ASP A 198 16.73 6.79 22.28
C ASP A 198 15.60 6.64 23.32
N THR A 199 14.37 6.96 22.96
CA THR A 199 13.23 6.99 23.89
C THR A 199 12.27 5.82 23.73
N HIS A 200 12.23 5.17 22.55
CA HIS A 200 11.22 4.14 22.21
C HIS A 200 11.82 2.80 21.80
N LEU A 201 13.12 2.73 21.46
CA LEU A 201 13.74 1.51 20.94
C LEU A 201 13.54 0.30 21.87
N GLU A 202 13.92 0.47 23.13
CA GLU A 202 13.99 -0.64 24.09
C GLU A 202 12.66 -0.96 24.76
N ASP A 203 11.68 -0.05 24.72
CA ASP A 203 10.45 -0.21 25.48
C ASP A 203 9.20 -0.42 24.60
N THR A 204 9.30 -0.22 23.29
CA THR A 204 8.16 -0.41 22.38
C THR A 204 7.74 -1.87 22.35
N GLU A 205 6.51 -2.13 22.79
CA GLU A 205 5.86 -3.45 22.76
C GLU A 205 4.98 -3.66 21.53
N VAL A 206 4.48 -2.55 20.94
CA VAL A 206 3.53 -2.56 19.83
C VAL A 206 4.06 -1.72 18.69
N LEU A 207 4.14 -2.32 17.50
CA LEU A 207 4.52 -1.66 16.27
C LEU A 207 3.38 -1.77 15.24
N LEU A 208 2.89 -0.64 14.79
CA LEU A 208 1.98 -0.55 13.65
C LEU A 208 2.69 0.11 12.46
N VAL A 209 2.39 -0.34 11.25
CA VAL A 209 2.98 0.22 10.03
C VAL A 209 1.86 0.45 9.02
N ASP A 210 1.53 1.71 8.75
CA ASP A 210 0.55 2.04 7.73
C ASP A 210 1.21 2.04 6.34
N GLU A 211 0.45 1.61 5.32
CA GLU A 211 0.92 1.35 3.96
C GLU A 211 2.23 0.53 3.93
N CYS A 212 2.25 -0.54 4.73
CA CYS A 212 3.44 -1.36 5.02
C CYS A 212 4.11 -1.96 3.77
N HIS A 213 3.41 -2.04 2.63
CA HIS A 213 3.99 -2.48 1.35
C HIS A 213 5.11 -1.56 0.84
N GLU A 214 5.12 -0.28 1.23
CA GLU A 214 6.15 0.68 0.84
C GLU A 214 7.46 0.48 1.60
N PHE A 215 7.41 -0.18 2.76
CA PHE A 215 8.57 -0.42 3.61
C PHE A 215 9.41 -1.65 3.22
N CYS A 216 8.89 -2.52 2.36
CA CYS A 216 9.50 -3.82 2.07
C CYS A 216 10.60 -3.78 0.99
N ASN A 217 10.74 -2.70 0.23
CA ASN A 217 11.69 -2.59 -0.88
C ASN A 217 12.98 -1.84 -0.52
N GLY A 218 12.92 -0.92 0.44
CA GLY A 218 14.07 -0.12 0.87
C GLY A 218 14.83 -0.75 2.04
N LYS A 219 16.17 -0.69 2.03
CA LYS A 219 16.97 -1.17 3.17
C LYS A 219 16.69 -0.37 4.44
N THR A 220 16.64 0.96 4.33
CA THR A 220 16.39 1.88 5.45
C THR A 220 14.99 1.69 6.03
N THR A 221 13.98 1.61 5.17
CA THR A 221 12.59 1.45 5.60
C THR A 221 12.33 0.10 6.25
N LEU A 222 12.95 -0.97 5.72
CA LEU A 222 12.86 -2.30 6.33
C LEU A 222 13.59 -2.32 7.69
N ALA A 223 14.77 -1.71 7.78
CA ALA A 223 15.51 -1.58 9.04
C ALA A 223 14.69 -0.85 10.11
N ALA A 224 13.93 0.17 9.72
CA ALA A 224 13.04 0.89 10.63
C ALA A 224 12.00 -0.04 11.30
N ILE A 225 11.36 -0.92 10.53
CA ILE A 225 10.42 -1.92 11.09
C ILE A 225 11.15 -2.90 12.01
N GLU A 226 12.40 -3.24 11.68
CA GLU A 226 13.20 -4.21 12.42
C GLU A 226 13.87 -3.62 13.67
N SER A 227 13.84 -2.29 13.88
CA SER A 227 14.54 -1.61 14.97
C SER A 227 14.02 -1.96 16.36
N PHE A 228 12.75 -2.34 16.53
CA PHE A 228 12.13 -2.51 17.85
C PHE A 228 12.22 -3.95 18.37
N PRO A 229 13.20 -4.27 19.26
CA PRO A 229 13.47 -5.66 19.66
C PRO A 229 12.39 -6.27 20.55
N LYS A 230 11.67 -5.46 21.33
CA LYS A 230 10.61 -5.93 22.24
C LYS A 230 9.21 -5.87 21.63
N ALA A 231 9.04 -5.34 20.42
CA ALA A 231 7.73 -5.25 19.76
C ALA A 231 7.21 -6.65 19.37
N ASN A 232 6.52 -7.29 20.29
CA ASN A 232 5.87 -8.59 20.09
C ASN A 232 4.58 -8.45 19.28
N TYR A 233 3.84 -7.35 19.47
CA TYR A 233 2.70 -6.99 18.63
C TYR A 233 3.19 -6.21 17.41
N ARG A 234 3.02 -6.78 16.23
CA ARG A 234 3.43 -6.16 14.96
C ARG A 234 2.31 -6.23 13.94
N PHE A 235 1.79 -5.08 13.55
CA PHE A 235 0.68 -4.99 12.60
C PHE A 235 1.07 -4.11 11.42
N GLY A 236 0.87 -4.64 10.22
CA GLY A 236 1.02 -3.87 8.99
C GLY A 236 -0.33 -3.71 8.31
N PHE A 237 -0.61 -2.53 7.79
CA PHE A 237 -1.85 -2.23 7.07
C PHE A 237 -1.52 -1.87 5.63
N THR A 238 -2.27 -2.42 4.69
CA THR A 238 -2.08 -2.12 3.26
C THR A 238 -3.31 -2.50 2.44
N ALA A 239 -3.55 -1.78 1.36
CA ALA A 239 -4.54 -2.18 0.36
C ALA A 239 -4.01 -3.31 -0.55
N THR A 240 -2.71 -3.39 -0.74
CA THR A 240 -2.08 -4.30 -1.69
C THR A 240 -0.78 -4.88 -1.13
N THR A 241 -0.51 -6.14 -1.43
CA THR A 241 0.73 -6.80 -1.03
C THR A 241 1.67 -6.98 -2.22
N PRO A 242 2.99 -6.96 -2.01
CA PRO A 242 3.95 -7.22 -3.08
C PRO A 242 3.72 -8.57 -3.76
N SER A 243 3.75 -8.61 -5.08
CA SER A 243 3.66 -9.84 -5.88
C SER A 243 5.01 -10.57 -5.98
N ASN A 244 6.12 -9.85 -5.94
CA ASN A 244 7.47 -10.41 -6.01
C ASN A 244 7.87 -11.07 -4.69
N SER A 245 8.62 -12.19 -4.77
CA SER A 245 9.01 -12.99 -3.62
C SER A 245 9.80 -12.19 -2.57
N ILE A 246 10.87 -11.50 -2.96
CA ILE A 246 11.75 -10.80 -2.00
C ILE A 246 10.99 -9.73 -1.19
N PRO A 247 10.27 -8.76 -1.80
CA PRO A 247 9.48 -7.81 -1.02
C PRO A 247 8.41 -8.47 -0.16
N LYS A 248 7.75 -9.52 -0.66
CA LYS A 248 6.73 -10.27 0.08
C LYS A 248 7.32 -10.92 1.34
N TYR A 249 8.45 -11.62 1.21
CA TYR A 249 9.12 -12.25 2.34
C TYR A 249 9.75 -11.24 3.31
N ASN A 250 10.19 -10.06 2.82
CA ASN A 250 10.59 -8.96 3.70
C ASN A 250 9.42 -8.51 4.57
N LEU A 251 8.25 -8.28 3.97
CA LEU A 251 7.06 -7.82 4.65
C LEU A 251 6.58 -8.85 5.70
N GLU A 252 6.38 -10.09 5.25
CA GLU A 252 5.93 -11.16 6.14
C GLU A 252 6.95 -11.43 7.25
N GLY A 253 8.24 -11.44 6.95
CA GLY A 253 9.29 -11.68 7.93
C GLY A 253 9.39 -10.61 9.00
N ALA A 254 9.26 -9.35 8.63
CA ALA A 254 9.36 -8.23 9.56
C ALA A 254 8.10 -8.05 10.42
N ILE A 255 6.92 -8.32 9.86
CA ILE A 255 5.62 -8.11 10.52
C ILE A 255 4.99 -9.45 10.90
N GLY A 256 4.45 -10.18 9.94
CA GLY A 256 3.70 -11.41 10.15
C GLY A 256 2.99 -11.90 8.88
N PRO A 257 2.19 -12.97 8.96
CA PRO A 257 1.46 -13.50 7.81
C PRO A 257 0.44 -12.49 7.27
N VAL A 258 0.13 -12.59 5.98
CA VAL A 258 -0.89 -11.75 5.34
C VAL A 258 -2.28 -12.32 5.58
N HIS A 259 -3.17 -11.49 6.10
CA HIS A 259 -4.59 -11.74 6.22
C HIS A 259 -5.36 -10.80 5.30
N SER A 260 -6.07 -11.35 4.32
CA SER A 260 -6.97 -10.60 3.45
C SER A 260 -8.34 -10.53 4.13
N VAL A 261 -8.79 -9.32 4.42
CA VAL A 261 -9.99 -9.07 5.23
C VAL A 261 -11.25 -9.11 4.37
N VAL A 262 -11.26 -8.30 3.30
CA VAL A 262 -12.39 -8.08 2.42
C VAL A 262 -11.84 -7.65 1.06
N THR A 263 -12.56 -7.92 -0.02
CA THR A 263 -12.19 -7.46 -1.38
C THR A 263 -12.92 -6.17 -1.73
N THR A 264 -12.43 -5.46 -2.75
CA THR A 264 -13.14 -4.29 -3.31
C THR A 264 -14.53 -4.68 -3.82
N SER A 265 -14.65 -5.87 -4.43
CA SER A 265 -15.93 -6.40 -4.90
C SER A 265 -16.93 -6.59 -3.76
N ASP A 266 -16.52 -7.20 -2.65
CA ASP A 266 -17.38 -7.41 -1.49
C ASP A 266 -17.92 -6.08 -0.96
N LEU A 267 -17.06 -5.06 -0.88
CA LEU A 267 -17.47 -3.71 -0.44
C LEU A 267 -18.42 -3.01 -1.43
N VAL A 268 -18.29 -3.29 -2.73
CA VAL A 268 -19.21 -2.78 -3.74
C VAL A 268 -20.56 -3.51 -3.66
N GLU A 269 -20.55 -4.84 -3.51
CA GLU A 269 -21.76 -5.67 -3.35
C GLU A 269 -22.53 -5.29 -2.08
N ASP A 270 -21.83 -5.04 -0.97
CA ASP A 270 -22.40 -4.54 0.29
C ASP A 270 -22.84 -3.06 0.22
N GLY A 271 -22.66 -2.38 -0.91
CA GLY A 271 -23.00 -0.97 -1.07
C GLY A 271 -22.16 -0.02 -0.23
N LYS A 272 -20.99 -0.44 0.25
CA LYS A 272 -20.02 0.39 1.02
C LYS A 272 -19.10 1.19 0.12
N LEU A 273 -18.89 0.72 -1.11
CA LEU A 273 -18.20 1.43 -2.17
C LEU A 273 -19.11 1.61 -3.39
N THR A 274 -18.84 2.63 -4.16
CA THR A 274 -19.55 2.90 -5.42
C THR A 274 -19.08 1.95 -6.51
N LYS A 275 -19.99 1.42 -7.33
CA LYS A 275 -19.68 0.47 -8.41
C LYS A 275 -18.86 1.15 -9.51
N PRO A 276 -17.66 0.65 -9.88
CA PRO A 276 -16.90 1.14 -11.02
C PRO A 276 -17.38 0.51 -12.33
N ILE A 277 -17.35 1.30 -13.40
CA ILE A 277 -17.45 0.84 -14.79
C ILE A 277 -16.14 1.20 -15.47
N ILE A 278 -15.33 0.20 -15.80
CA ILE A 278 -14.03 0.39 -16.43
C ILE A 278 -14.20 0.45 -17.94
N GLN A 279 -13.88 1.57 -18.54
CA GLN A 279 -13.90 1.79 -19.98
C GLN A 279 -12.46 1.81 -20.49
N LEU A 280 -12.08 0.78 -21.25
CA LEU A 280 -10.75 0.67 -21.84
C LEU A 280 -10.79 1.26 -23.26
N ILE A 281 -10.05 2.34 -23.45
CA ILE A 281 -9.95 3.05 -24.72
C ILE A 281 -8.96 2.32 -25.61
N ASP A 282 -9.45 1.68 -26.68
CA ASP A 282 -8.64 0.98 -27.69
C ASP A 282 -8.62 1.77 -29.00
N ARG A 283 -7.92 2.91 -28.99
CA ARG A 283 -7.68 3.69 -30.20
C ARG A 283 -6.27 3.46 -30.72
N PRO A 284 -6.08 3.19 -32.01
CA PRO A 284 -4.75 3.24 -32.61
C PRO A 284 -4.32 4.71 -32.70
N TYR A 285 -3.24 5.04 -32.00
CA TYR A 285 -2.57 6.33 -32.19
C TYR A 285 -1.56 6.19 -33.32
N SER A 286 -1.45 7.22 -34.19
CA SER A 286 -0.47 7.24 -35.27
C SER A 286 0.93 7.38 -34.66
N ALA A 287 1.51 6.26 -34.31
CA ALA A 287 2.89 6.23 -33.90
C ALA A 287 3.66 5.36 -34.89
N SER A 288 4.63 5.92 -35.58
CA SER A 288 5.72 5.17 -36.19
C SER A 288 6.33 4.35 -35.06
N GLY A 289 6.29 3.02 -35.14
CA GLY A 289 6.62 2.08 -34.05
C GLY A 289 7.83 2.51 -33.24
N ALA A 290 7.74 2.34 -31.91
CA ALA A 290 8.83 2.68 -31.00
C ALA A 290 10.08 1.96 -31.48
N ASP A 291 11.18 2.71 -31.68
CA ASP A 291 12.49 2.18 -32.03
C ASP A 291 12.88 1.12 -30.98
N GLU A 292 13.39 -0.02 -31.42
CA GLU A 292 13.76 -1.12 -30.53
C GLU A 292 14.82 -0.68 -29.49
N ASP A 293 15.58 0.36 -29.78
CA ASP A 293 16.62 0.92 -28.90
C ASP A 293 16.09 1.93 -27.86
N MET A 294 14.86 2.43 -28.00
CA MET A 294 14.28 3.39 -27.04
C MET A 294 14.15 2.79 -25.64
N SER A 295 14.61 3.55 -24.64
CA SER A 295 14.39 3.27 -23.22
C SER A 295 12.92 3.49 -22.83
N TYR A 296 12.51 2.95 -21.67
CA TYR A 296 11.16 3.17 -21.16
C TYR A 296 10.82 4.66 -20.95
N LEU A 297 11.79 5.48 -20.55
CA LEU A 297 11.54 6.91 -20.30
C LEU A 297 11.31 7.66 -21.62
N GLU A 298 12.06 7.34 -22.67
CA GLU A 298 11.88 7.92 -23.99
C GLU A 298 10.55 7.50 -24.61
N VAL A 299 10.19 6.21 -24.51
CA VAL A 299 8.87 5.72 -24.97
C VAL A 299 7.75 6.41 -24.20
N TYR A 300 7.88 6.58 -22.89
CA TYR A 300 6.87 7.25 -22.08
C TYR A 300 6.71 8.73 -22.47
N GLU A 301 7.82 9.42 -22.64
CA GLU A 301 7.82 10.83 -23.05
C GLU A 301 7.14 11.03 -24.41
N GLU A 302 7.52 10.23 -25.39
CA GLU A 302 7.05 10.37 -26.78
C GLU A 302 5.58 9.94 -26.93
N TYR A 303 5.23 8.76 -26.40
CA TYR A 303 3.92 8.14 -26.67
C TYR A 303 2.84 8.44 -25.63
N ILE A 304 3.22 9.01 -24.47
CA ILE A 304 2.24 9.39 -23.43
C ILE A 304 2.21 10.90 -23.24
N VAL A 305 3.35 11.54 -23.00
CA VAL A 305 3.39 12.96 -22.63
C VAL A 305 3.16 13.84 -23.86
N LYS A 306 3.92 13.61 -24.93
CA LYS A 306 3.91 14.40 -26.18
C LYS A 306 2.92 13.92 -27.23
N ASN A 307 2.28 12.78 -27.03
CA ASN A 307 1.34 12.23 -28.02
C ASN A 307 0.06 13.06 -28.09
N GLU A 308 -0.02 13.92 -29.11
CA GLU A 308 -1.13 14.84 -29.31
C GLU A 308 -2.46 14.11 -29.52
N GLU A 309 -2.48 13.00 -30.28
CA GLU A 309 -3.71 12.23 -30.54
C GLU A 309 -4.28 11.62 -29.25
N ARG A 310 -3.37 11.08 -28.40
CA ARG A 310 -3.75 10.54 -27.10
C ARG A 310 -4.29 11.63 -26.16
N ASN A 311 -3.61 12.77 -26.12
CA ASN A 311 -4.01 13.91 -25.31
C ASN A 311 -5.34 14.52 -25.81
N ASN A 312 -5.53 14.61 -27.13
CA ASN A 312 -6.81 15.03 -27.72
C ASN A 312 -7.94 14.03 -27.41
N THR A 313 -7.67 12.72 -27.40
CA THR A 313 -8.64 11.72 -26.94
C THR A 313 -9.08 11.96 -25.51
N ILE A 314 -8.16 12.31 -24.60
CA ILE A 314 -8.48 12.69 -23.22
C ILE A 314 -9.40 13.91 -23.20
N LYS A 315 -9.09 14.94 -24.02
CA LYS A 315 -9.93 16.13 -24.16
C LYS A 315 -11.33 15.82 -24.67
N GLU A 316 -11.45 14.96 -25.68
CA GLU A 316 -12.75 14.50 -26.22
C GLU A 316 -13.57 13.80 -25.14
N ILE A 317 -12.96 12.89 -24.38
CA ILE A 317 -13.61 12.18 -23.26
C ILE A 317 -14.10 13.20 -22.21
N VAL A 318 -13.28 14.18 -21.83
CA VAL A 318 -13.66 15.22 -20.86
C VAL A 318 -14.83 16.05 -21.38
N ASN A 319 -14.82 16.43 -22.66
CA ASN A 319 -15.91 17.22 -23.27
C ASN A 319 -17.22 16.41 -23.33
N ASP A 320 -17.16 15.13 -23.76
CA ASP A 320 -18.32 14.24 -23.79
C ASP A 320 -18.92 14.06 -22.38
N ILE A 321 -18.07 13.91 -21.35
CA ILE A 321 -18.51 13.84 -19.97
C ILE A 321 -19.22 15.14 -19.56
N LYS A 322 -18.63 16.31 -19.87
CA LYS A 322 -19.19 17.62 -19.52
C LYS A 322 -20.54 17.89 -20.23
N GLU A 323 -20.71 17.39 -21.44
CA GLU A 323 -21.95 17.50 -22.18
C GLU A 323 -23.06 16.64 -21.54
N LYS A 324 -22.75 15.38 -21.21
CA LYS A 324 -23.70 14.42 -20.64
C LYS A 324 -24.00 14.65 -19.16
N ASN A 325 -23.04 15.17 -18.41
CA ASN A 325 -23.18 15.42 -16.97
C ASN A 325 -22.63 16.79 -16.59
N LYS A 326 -23.49 17.77 -16.50
CA LYS A 326 -23.15 19.16 -16.15
C LYS A 326 -22.56 19.33 -14.74
N ARG A 327 -22.70 18.32 -13.87
CA ARG A 327 -22.14 18.31 -12.49
C ARG A 327 -21.02 17.30 -12.31
N ALA A 328 -20.41 16.81 -13.39
CA ALA A 328 -19.36 15.83 -13.33
C ALA A 328 -18.15 16.32 -12.50
N ARG A 329 -17.62 15.45 -11.67
CA ARG A 329 -16.35 15.64 -10.94
C ARG A 329 -15.33 14.68 -11.56
N ILE A 330 -14.46 15.24 -12.39
CA ILE A 330 -13.52 14.49 -13.22
C ILE A 330 -12.13 14.58 -12.62
N LEU A 331 -11.57 13.43 -12.21
CA LEU A 331 -10.19 13.30 -11.76
C LEU A 331 -9.33 12.72 -12.87
N ILE A 332 -8.25 13.42 -13.24
CA ILE A 332 -7.25 12.93 -14.19
C ILE A 332 -5.94 12.70 -13.44
N LEU A 333 -5.39 11.49 -13.49
CA LEU A 333 -4.08 11.22 -12.93
C LEU A 333 -3.03 11.07 -14.01
N THR A 334 -1.92 11.82 -13.85
CA THR A 334 -0.72 11.75 -14.68
C THR A 334 0.47 11.18 -13.87
N LYS A 335 1.52 10.75 -14.55
CA LYS A 335 2.77 10.30 -13.89
C LYS A 335 3.78 11.43 -13.76
N SER A 336 3.88 12.30 -14.77
CA SER A 336 4.81 13.42 -14.81
C SER A 336 4.10 14.77 -14.67
N LEU A 337 4.83 15.77 -14.20
CA LEU A 337 4.35 17.15 -14.11
C LEU A 337 4.10 17.74 -15.49
N ASP A 338 4.99 17.47 -16.44
CA ASP A 338 4.87 17.99 -17.81
C ASP A 338 3.59 17.51 -18.49
N HIS A 339 3.24 16.21 -18.32
CA HIS A 339 1.96 15.70 -18.84
C HIS A 339 0.76 16.37 -18.17
N GLY A 340 0.84 16.62 -16.84
CA GLY A 340 -0.21 17.33 -16.12
C GLY A 340 -0.43 18.74 -16.66
N ARG A 341 0.63 19.49 -16.86
CA ARG A 341 0.59 20.84 -17.43
C ARG A 341 0.11 20.86 -18.88
N THR A 342 0.56 19.89 -19.69
CA THR A 342 0.08 19.74 -21.09
C THR A 342 -1.44 19.55 -21.13
N LEU A 343 -1.97 18.66 -20.27
CA LEU A 343 -3.42 18.44 -20.21
C LEU A 343 -4.18 19.64 -19.64
N GLU A 344 -3.66 20.32 -18.64
CA GLU A 344 -4.28 21.54 -18.10
C GLU A 344 -4.42 22.62 -19.18
N ASN A 345 -3.34 22.90 -19.92
CA ASN A 345 -3.36 23.84 -21.03
C ASN A 345 -4.36 23.43 -22.14
N LEU A 346 -4.40 22.13 -22.46
CA LEU A 346 -5.29 21.60 -23.50
C LEU A 346 -6.77 21.68 -23.12
N LEU A 347 -7.10 21.51 -21.83
CA LEU A 347 -8.47 21.49 -21.31
C LEU A 347 -8.99 22.89 -20.94
N GLY A 348 -8.09 23.87 -20.77
CA GLY A 348 -8.39 25.23 -20.35
C GLY A 348 -8.57 25.38 -18.83
N VAL A 349 -8.26 26.56 -18.32
CA VAL A 349 -8.06 26.80 -16.86
C VAL A 349 -9.33 27.12 -16.10
N GLU A 350 -10.45 27.41 -16.78
CA GLU A 350 -11.65 27.93 -16.10
C GLU A 350 -12.34 26.92 -15.17
N CYS A 351 -12.24 25.63 -15.48
CA CYS A 351 -12.81 24.54 -14.67
C CYS A 351 -11.81 23.39 -14.44
N SER A 352 -10.52 23.62 -14.64
CA SER A 352 -9.46 22.63 -14.37
C SER A 352 -8.44 23.21 -13.40
N SER A 353 -7.89 22.37 -12.54
CA SER A 353 -6.77 22.72 -11.65
C SER A 353 -5.77 21.59 -11.67
N PHE A 354 -4.51 21.90 -11.89
CA PHE A 354 -3.42 20.95 -11.76
C PHE A 354 -2.77 21.08 -10.39
N LEU A 355 -2.64 19.96 -9.68
CA LEU A 355 -1.97 19.88 -8.39
C LEU A 355 -0.64 19.17 -8.50
N GLU A 356 0.41 19.83 -8.03
CA GLU A 356 1.76 19.30 -8.03
C GLU A 356 2.39 19.21 -6.63
N GLY A 357 3.56 18.53 -6.56
CA GLY A 357 4.25 18.27 -5.29
C GLY A 357 4.74 19.53 -4.57
N ALA A 358 5.01 20.60 -5.32
CA ALA A 358 5.47 21.88 -4.80
C ALA A 358 4.37 22.72 -4.15
N ASP A 359 3.08 22.42 -4.44
CA ASP A 359 1.96 23.17 -3.89
C ASP A 359 1.91 23.08 -2.36
N SER A 360 1.67 24.19 -1.72
CA SER A 360 1.42 24.24 -0.29
C SER A 360 0.13 23.52 0.09
N LEU A 361 -0.01 23.14 1.34
CA LEU A 361 -1.27 22.56 1.85
C LEU A 361 -2.47 23.48 1.60
N SER A 362 -2.31 24.79 1.77
CA SER A 362 -3.36 25.77 1.53
C SER A 362 -3.82 25.79 0.07
N GLU A 363 -2.90 25.80 -0.89
CA GLU A 363 -3.21 25.77 -2.32
C GLU A 363 -3.95 24.49 -2.71
N ARG A 364 -3.54 23.35 -2.16
CA ARG A 364 -4.22 22.06 -2.37
C ARG A 364 -5.63 22.07 -1.84
N TYR A 365 -5.85 22.57 -0.60
CA TYR A 365 -7.18 22.70 -0.02
C TYR A 365 -8.07 23.63 -0.83
N GLN A 366 -7.54 24.76 -1.31
CA GLN A 366 -8.29 25.69 -2.16
C GLN A 366 -8.68 25.06 -3.50
N ALA A 367 -7.77 24.35 -4.17
CA ALA A 367 -8.08 23.68 -5.44
C ALA A 367 -9.13 22.59 -5.27
N ILE A 368 -9.04 21.78 -4.21
CA ILE A 368 -10.03 20.74 -3.90
C ILE A 368 -11.37 21.37 -3.54
N SER A 369 -11.39 22.45 -2.75
CA SER A 369 -12.62 23.17 -2.40
C SER A 369 -13.31 23.73 -3.63
N ARG A 370 -12.55 24.33 -4.55
CA ARG A 370 -13.08 24.79 -5.86
C ARG A 370 -13.63 23.63 -6.68
N PHE A 371 -12.90 22.52 -6.76
CA PHE A 371 -13.33 21.31 -7.47
C PHE A 371 -14.67 20.77 -6.93
N ARG A 372 -14.84 20.74 -5.62
CA ARG A 372 -16.07 20.30 -4.95
C ARG A 372 -17.22 21.29 -5.13
N GLY A 373 -16.95 22.57 -4.91
CA GLY A 373 -17.95 23.64 -4.87
C GLY A 373 -18.37 24.19 -6.23
N CYS A 374 -17.75 23.74 -7.34
CA CYS A 374 -18.12 24.18 -8.68
C CYS A 374 -19.58 23.83 -8.98
N ARG A 375 -20.35 24.80 -9.50
CA ARG A 375 -21.76 24.57 -9.91
C ARG A 375 -21.86 23.68 -11.14
N ASP A 376 -20.89 23.83 -12.04
CA ASP A 376 -20.77 23.07 -13.28
C ASP A 376 -19.79 21.90 -13.11
N SER A 377 -19.56 21.15 -14.19
CA SER A 377 -18.55 20.11 -14.22
C SER A 377 -17.16 20.67 -13.98
N SER A 378 -16.34 19.97 -13.20
CA SER A 378 -14.99 20.40 -12.86
C SER A 378 -13.98 19.28 -13.08
N VAL A 379 -12.74 19.66 -13.41
CA VAL A 379 -11.62 18.76 -13.66
C VAL A 379 -10.52 19.05 -12.66
N LEU A 380 -10.04 18.00 -12.00
CA LEU A 380 -8.85 18.02 -11.16
C LEU A 380 -7.79 17.14 -11.79
N ILE A 381 -6.62 17.69 -12.04
CA ILE A 381 -5.48 16.97 -12.62
C ILE A 381 -4.43 16.86 -11.52
N GLY A 382 -3.74 15.73 -11.43
CA GLY A 382 -2.66 15.60 -10.48
C GLY A 382 -1.79 14.37 -10.69
N THR A 383 -0.69 14.35 -9.95
CA THR A 383 0.26 13.25 -9.90
C THR A 383 0.05 12.40 -8.65
N LYS A 384 1.11 11.77 -8.14
CA LYS A 384 1.10 10.97 -6.89
C LYS A 384 0.50 11.71 -5.68
N ILE A 385 0.52 13.03 -5.68
CA ILE A 385 0.04 13.84 -4.55
C ILE A 385 -1.43 13.62 -4.24
N LEU A 386 -2.22 13.34 -5.27
CA LEU A 386 -3.62 12.97 -5.09
C LEU A 386 -3.80 11.51 -4.63
N GLN A 387 -2.71 10.72 -4.59
CA GLN A 387 -2.73 9.33 -4.11
C GLN A 387 -2.51 9.23 -2.60
N THR A 388 -2.01 10.28 -1.93
CA THR A 388 -1.70 10.25 -0.50
C THR A 388 -2.55 11.27 0.26
N GLY A 389 -3.42 10.78 1.15
CA GLY A 389 -4.05 11.59 2.18
C GLY A 389 -5.21 12.51 1.78
N ILE A 390 -5.53 12.69 0.50
CA ILE A 390 -6.66 13.53 0.08
C ILE A 390 -7.92 12.67 -0.10
N ASN A 391 -8.99 13.04 0.59
CA ASN A 391 -10.30 12.42 0.46
C ASN A 391 -11.18 13.26 -0.50
N ILE A 392 -11.55 12.74 -1.66
CA ILE A 392 -12.47 13.36 -2.59
C ILE A 392 -13.55 12.32 -2.94
N GLU A 393 -14.67 12.38 -2.23
CA GLU A 393 -15.75 11.41 -2.37
C GLU A 393 -16.65 11.72 -3.57
N GLU A 394 -16.61 12.95 -4.06
CA GLU A 394 -17.47 13.46 -5.12
C GLU A 394 -17.07 13.01 -6.54
N ILE A 395 -15.92 12.35 -6.71
CA ILE A 395 -15.42 11.91 -8.03
C ILE A 395 -16.44 10.99 -8.71
N THR A 396 -16.95 11.43 -9.86
CA THR A 396 -17.87 10.65 -10.70
C THR A 396 -17.17 9.99 -11.89
N HIS A 397 -16.09 10.61 -12.37
CA HIS A 397 -15.30 10.13 -13.50
C HIS A 397 -13.81 10.17 -13.16
N PHE A 398 -13.12 9.09 -13.46
CA PHE A 398 -11.69 8.95 -13.22
C PHE A 398 -10.96 8.58 -14.51
N ILE A 399 -9.99 9.39 -14.94
CA ILE A 399 -9.18 9.15 -16.13
C ILE A 399 -7.75 8.80 -15.70
N ASN A 400 -7.34 7.56 -15.97
CA ASN A 400 -6.00 7.07 -15.68
C ASN A 400 -5.06 7.34 -16.86
N ALA A 401 -4.51 8.56 -16.95
CA ALA A 401 -3.59 8.95 -18.01
C ALA A 401 -2.14 8.46 -17.82
N ARG A 402 -1.82 7.78 -16.69
CA ARG A 402 -0.46 7.45 -16.24
C ARG A 402 0.25 6.37 -17.03
N ALA A 403 -0.45 5.47 -17.70
CA ALA A 403 0.10 4.32 -18.44
C ALA A 403 1.09 3.44 -17.64
N MET A 404 0.97 3.39 -16.30
CA MET A 404 1.85 2.64 -15.41
C MET A 404 1.47 1.16 -15.34
N LYS A 405 2.46 0.30 -15.01
CA LYS A 405 2.25 -1.14 -14.81
C LYS A 405 1.73 -1.49 -13.41
N SER A 406 2.05 -0.66 -12.40
CA SER A 406 1.87 -1.00 -10.99
C SER A 406 0.41 -1.30 -10.62
N GLU A 407 0.15 -2.53 -10.15
CA GLU A 407 -1.12 -2.95 -9.54
C GLU A 407 -1.49 -2.03 -8.38
N ILE A 408 -0.54 -1.80 -7.48
CA ILE A 408 -0.70 -0.97 -6.29
C ILE A 408 -1.20 0.42 -6.65
N ALA A 409 -0.47 1.11 -7.55
CA ALA A 409 -0.83 2.47 -7.95
C ALA A 409 -2.19 2.54 -8.67
N THR A 410 -2.55 1.50 -9.42
CA THR A 410 -3.83 1.43 -10.13
C THR A 410 -4.99 1.24 -9.16
N LEU A 411 -4.90 0.25 -8.27
CA LEU A 411 -5.97 -0.08 -7.32
C LEU A 411 -6.14 0.98 -6.22
N GLN A 412 -5.07 1.60 -5.74
CA GLN A 412 -5.16 2.69 -4.77
C GLN A 412 -5.85 3.93 -5.35
N ALA A 413 -5.52 4.29 -6.59
CA ALA A 413 -6.15 5.42 -7.26
C ALA A 413 -7.64 5.15 -7.50
N LEU A 414 -7.97 3.95 -7.99
CA LEU A 414 -9.35 3.52 -8.19
C LEU A 414 -10.11 3.53 -6.87
N GLY A 415 -9.59 2.90 -5.81
CA GLY A 415 -10.26 2.80 -4.52
C GLY A 415 -10.64 4.14 -3.90
N ARG A 416 -9.92 5.23 -4.20
CA ARG A 416 -10.29 6.59 -3.76
C ARG A 416 -11.49 7.12 -4.52
N ALA A 417 -11.54 6.89 -5.84
CA ALA A 417 -12.67 7.27 -6.65
C ALA A 417 -13.94 6.50 -6.29
N LEU A 418 -13.81 5.29 -5.72
CA LEU A 418 -14.95 4.45 -5.36
C LEU A 418 -15.60 4.80 -4.02
N ARG A 419 -15.07 5.73 -3.24
CA ARG A 419 -15.70 6.14 -1.98
C ARG A 419 -17.13 6.59 -2.23
N LYS A 420 -18.03 6.21 -1.32
CA LYS A 420 -19.46 6.52 -1.46
C LYS A 420 -19.72 8.01 -1.25
N HIS A 421 -20.60 8.56 -2.07
CA HIS A 421 -21.13 9.91 -1.92
C HIS A 421 -22.59 9.92 -2.35
N GLU A 422 -23.42 10.74 -1.72
CA GLU A 422 -24.88 10.77 -1.96
C GLU A 422 -25.26 11.06 -3.41
N THR A 423 -24.41 11.81 -4.12
CA THR A 423 -24.69 12.26 -5.50
C THR A 423 -24.23 11.27 -6.57
N LYS A 424 -23.66 10.10 -6.21
CA LYS A 424 -23.16 9.17 -7.22
C LYS A 424 -23.56 7.70 -6.96
N GLU A 425 -24.10 7.07 -7.98
CA GLU A 425 -24.41 5.64 -7.97
C GLU A 425 -23.29 4.80 -8.58
N ARG A 426 -22.53 5.38 -9.51
CA ARG A 426 -21.47 4.71 -10.28
C ARG A 426 -20.28 5.64 -10.48
N VAL A 427 -19.10 5.06 -10.70
CA VAL A 427 -17.91 5.78 -11.12
C VAL A 427 -17.44 5.24 -12.46
N PHE A 428 -17.33 6.11 -13.45
CA PHE A 428 -16.78 5.75 -14.75
C PHE A 428 -15.27 5.93 -14.73
N VAL A 429 -14.56 4.87 -15.12
CA VAL A 429 -13.09 4.82 -15.11
C VAL A 429 -12.61 4.64 -16.55
N TYR A 430 -11.86 5.62 -17.04
CA TYR A 430 -11.27 5.57 -18.37
C TYR A 430 -9.80 5.20 -18.25
N ASP A 431 -9.38 4.15 -18.94
CA ASP A 431 -7.98 3.71 -19.03
C ASP A 431 -7.65 3.37 -20.47
N PHE A 432 -6.38 3.37 -20.84
CA PHE A 432 -5.92 3.31 -22.22
C PHE A 432 -5.23 1.97 -22.51
N LEU A 433 -5.60 1.33 -23.63
CA LEU A 433 -4.91 0.15 -24.14
C LEU A 433 -3.75 0.58 -25.05
N ASP A 434 -2.80 1.33 -24.47
CA ASP A 434 -1.57 1.72 -25.16
C ASP A 434 -0.87 0.46 -25.71
N LYS A 435 -0.38 0.47 -26.96
CA LYS A 435 0.16 -0.73 -27.67
C LYS A 435 1.67 -0.72 -27.80
N GLU A 436 2.31 0.43 -27.57
CA GLU A 436 3.74 0.65 -27.78
C GLU A 436 4.62 -0.22 -26.87
N LYS A 437 5.92 -0.31 -27.24
CA LYS A 437 6.95 -1.01 -26.44
C LYS A 437 6.82 -0.66 -24.96
N TYR A 438 6.89 -1.63 -24.06
CA TYR A 438 6.58 -1.54 -22.63
C TYR A 438 5.12 -1.20 -22.29
N LEU A 439 4.52 -0.19 -22.94
CA LEU A 439 3.19 0.32 -22.60
C LEU A 439 2.10 -0.73 -22.82
N GLY A 440 2.20 -1.52 -23.92
CA GLY A 440 1.27 -2.60 -24.20
C GLY A 440 1.28 -3.69 -23.13
N SER A 441 2.46 -4.00 -22.56
CA SER A 441 2.54 -4.93 -21.43
C SER A 441 1.91 -4.33 -20.15
N HIS A 442 2.09 -3.04 -19.92
CA HIS A 442 1.51 -2.31 -18.80
C HIS A 442 -0.02 -2.26 -18.88
N ALA A 443 -0.58 -1.99 -20.06
CA ALA A 443 -2.01 -1.98 -20.30
C ALA A 443 -2.64 -3.36 -20.06
N ARG A 444 -2.00 -4.46 -20.54
CA ARG A 444 -2.45 -5.83 -20.27
C ARG A 444 -2.46 -6.16 -18.77
N GLU A 445 -1.45 -5.75 -18.02
CA GLU A 445 -1.42 -5.98 -16.57
C GLU A 445 -2.53 -5.19 -15.86
N ARG A 446 -2.78 -3.92 -16.19
CA ARG A 446 -3.89 -3.14 -15.62
C ARG A 446 -5.24 -3.81 -15.89
N ARG A 447 -5.47 -4.28 -17.12
CA ARG A 447 -6.69 -5.03 -17.48
C ARG A 447 -6.85 -6.30 -16.64
N LYS A 448 -5.75 -7.04 -16.35
CA LYS A 448 -5.80 -8.23 -15.48
C LYS A 448 -6.20 -7.83 -14.05
N HIS A 449 -5.69 -6.71 -13.53
CA HIS A 449 -6.03 -6.23 -12.19
C HIS A 449 -7.51 -5.87 -12.08
N TYR A 450 -8.08 -5.15 -13.05
CA TYR A 450 -9.51 -4.85 -13.06
C TYR A 450 -10.37 -6.11 -13.09
N LYS A 451 -10.00 -7.12 -13.90
CA LYS A 451 -10.70 -8.40 -13.96
C LYS A 451 -10.58 -9.22 -12.68
N LYS A 452 -9.39 -9.21 -12.02
CA LYS A 452 -9.16 -9.90 -10.76
C LYS A 452 -10.05 -9.36 -9.65
N GLU A 453 -10.27 -8.05 -9.62
CA GLU A 453 -11.21 -7.38 -8.72
C GLU A 453 -12.68 -7.49 -9.19
N LYS A 454 -12.98 -8.32 -10.18
CA LYS A 454 -14.33 -8.57 -10.75
C LYS A 454 -15.07 -7.31 -11.21
N HIS A 455 -14.34 -6.26 -11.59
CA HIS A 455 -14.96 -5.05 -12.11
C HIS A 455 -15.56 -5.29 -13.51
N GLU A 456 -16.65 -4.56 -13.80
CA GLU A 456 -17.23 -4.51 -15.14
C GLU A 456 -16.27 -3.76 -16.09
N VAL A 457 -15.82 -4.43 -17.16
CA VAL A 457 -14.82 -3.90 -18.10
C VAL A 457 -15.40 -3.87 -19.50
N VAL A 458 -15.50 -2.69 -20.09
CA VAL A 458 -15.96 -2.45 -21.46
C VAL A 458 -14.79 -1.92 -22.29
N ILE A 459 -14.68 -2.33 -23.55
CA ILE A 459 -13.68 -1.79 -24.50
C ILE A 459 -14.42 -0.84 -25.44
N LEU A 460 -13.89 0.39 -25.58
CA LEU A 460 -14.43 1.45 -26.41
C LEU A 460 -13.49 1.75 -27.60
#